data_fc1b2bf983bd4064af7cf1681d557a93
#
_entry.id   fc1b2bf983bd4064af7cf1681d557a93
#
_cell.length_a   1.000
_cell.length_b   1.000
_cell.length_c   1.000
_cell.angle_alpha   90.00
_cell.angle_beta   90.00
_cell.angle_gamma   90.00
#
_symmetry.space_group_name_H-M   'P 1'
#
loop_
_entity.id
_entity.type
_entity.pdbx_description
1 polymer ?
#
loop_
_entity_poly.entity_id
_entity_poly.type
_entity_poly.pdbx_seq_one_letter_code
_entity_poly.pdbx_strand_id
1 'polypeptide(L)'
;MVYNGYLKLNKKLEDNEYMLKIPNYEIQTFFKKGFIDKFLVSSNCFNPMMRALLEGNIEEFERRLQDIFLINTSFHDLKGEKVYHSLFLGMLIWLRDNYEVKSNGERRHGRYDAMLNPLDKIKPAFVFEFKVSKTIKGLTTKAEEALAQIKEKKYDAGLKEKGISKVYRIGIAFKGKNVKVKYEIA
;
A
#
# COMPACT_ATOMS: atom_id res chain seq x y z
N MET A 1 10.12 -20.76 16.16
CA MET A 1 10.44 -19.31 15.99
C MET A 1 10.71 -18.63 17.32
N VAL A 2 9.93 -18.85 18.37
CA VAL A 2 10.19 -18.26 19.70
C VAL A 2 11.52 -18.74 20.28
N TYR A 3 11.81 -20.04 20.26
CA TYR A 3 13.06 -20.63 20.78
C TYR A 3 14.31 -20.21 20.01
N ASN A 4 14.17 -19.75 18.77
CA ASN A 4 15.31 -19.29 17.95
C ASN A 4 15.53 -17.78 18.00
N GLY A 5 14.86 -17.07 18.91
CA GLY A 5 15.01 -15.63 19.09
C GLY A 5 14.34 -14.73 18.04
N TYR A 6 13.65 -15.29 17.05
CA TYR A 6 12.96 -14.49 16.00
C TYR A 6 11.67 -13.84 16.49
N LEU A 7 11.03 -14.42 17.52
CA LEU A 7 9.83 -13.89 18.13
C LEU A 7 9.95 -13.90 19.64
N LYS A 8 9.39 -12.91 20.31
CA LYS A 8 9.33 -12.77 21.77
C LYS A 8 7.88 -12.85 22.24
N LEU A 9 7.65 -13.57 23.34
CA LEU A 9 6.37 -13.55 24.02
C LEU A 9 6.07 -12.13 24.50
N ASN A 10 4.93 -11.59 24.12
CA ASN A 10 4.48 -10.28 24.56
C ASN A 10 3.44 -10.39 25.69
N LYS A 11 2.42 -11.22 25.47
CA LYS A 11 1.32 -11.43 26.41
C LYS A 11 0.72 -12.82 26.21
N LYS A 12 0.33 -13.49 27.29
CA LYS A 12 -0.53 -14.67 27.25
C LYS A 12 -1.97 -14.17 27.16
N LEU A 13 -2.72 -14.66 26.19
CA LEU A 13 -4.15 -14.50 26.05
C LEU A 13 -4.85 -15.69 26.72
N GLU A 14 -6.15 -15.84 26.60
CA GLU A 14 -6.90 -16.98 27.13
C GLU A 14 -6.68 -18.22 26.24
N ASP A 15 -6.95 -19.41 26.79
CA ASP A 15 -6.97 -20.71 26.09
C ASP A 15 -5.73 -21.10 25.26
N ASN A 16 -4.52 -21.00 25.83
CA ASN A 16 -3.25 -21.33 25.18
C ASN A 16 -2.88 -20.44 23.98
N GLU A 17 -3.53 -19.29 23.81
CA GLU A 17 -3.14 -18.27 22.85
C GLU A 17 -2.09 -17.32 23.42
N TYR A 18 -1.14 -16.94 22.58
CA TYR A 18 -0.03 -16.06 22.93
C TYR A 18 0.13 -14.94 21.91
N MET A 19 0.17 -13.72 22.38
CA MET A 19 0.57 -12.58 21.56
C MET A 19 2.11 -12.56 21.48
N LEU A 20 2.61 -12.68 20.26
CA LEU A 20 4.04 -12.63 19.98
C LEU A 20 4.43 -11.27 19.43
N LYS A 21 5.66 -10.83 19.66
CA LYS A 21 6.24 -9.62 19.04
C LYS A 21 7.64 -9.90 18.52
N ILE A 22 8.05 -9.11 17.55
CA ILE A 22 9.43 -9.09 17.05
C ILE A 22 10.32 -8.46 18.13
N PRO A 23 11.43 -9.12 18.54
CA PRO A 23 12.20 -8.72 19.71
C PRO A 23 12.97 -7.41 19.55
N ASN A 24 13.49 -7.12 18.36
CA ASN A 24 14.33 -5.96 18.10
C ASN A 24 14.25 -5.50 16.62
N TYR A 25 14.91 -4.37 16.34
CA TYR A 25 14.93 -3.76 15.02
C TYR A 25 15.65 -4.62 13.96
N GLU A 26 16.69 -5.37 14.34
CA GLU A 26 17.45 -6.22 13.42
C GLU A 26 16.56 -7.34 12.86
N ILE A 27 15.87 -8.06 13.74
CA ILE A 27 14.92 -9.11 13.35
C ILE A 27 13.75 -8.54 12.56
N GLN A 28 13.27 -7.34 12.92
CA GLN A 28 12.25 -6.65 12.14
C GLN A 28 12.75 -6.35 10.72
N THR A 29 13.95 -5.85 10.59
CA THR A 29 14.59 -5.56 9.29
C THR A 29 14.81 -6.84 8.49
N PHE A 30 15.22 -7.92 9.15
CA PHE A 30 15.37 -9.23 8.51
C PHE A 30 14.04 -9.74 7.94
N PHE A 31 12.95 -9.68 8.70
CA PHE A 31 11.63 -10.07 8.19
C PHE A 31 11.14 -9.14 7.05
N LYS A 32 11.36 -7.83 7.18
CA LYS A 32 11.02 -6.86 6.12
C LYS A 32 11.79 -7.20 4.83
N LYS A 33 13.10 -7.40 4.91
CA LYS A 33 13.93 -7.77 3.74
C LYS A 33 13.52 -9.12 3.17
N GLY A 34 13.35 -10.14 4.00
CA GLY A 34 12.96 -11.48 3.55
C GLY A 34 11.60 -11.50 2.86
N PHE A 35 10.64 -10.69 3.32
CA PHE A 35 9.36 -10.52 2.64
C PHE A 35 9.54 -9.85 1.27
N ILE A 36 10.31 -8.77 1.21
CA ILE A 36 10.56 -8.04 -0.03
C ILE A 36 11.31 -8.92 -1.03
N ASP A 37 12.42 -9.54 -0.60
CA ASP A 37 13.26 -10.37 -1.47
C ASP A 37 12.50 -11.61 -2.00
N LYS A 38 11.61 -12.16 -1.19
CA LYS A 38 10.86 -13.37 -1.54
C LYS A 38 9.59 -13.09 -2.34
N PHE A 39 8.92 -11.98 -2.08
CA PHE A 39 7.60 -11.67 -2.67
C PHE A 39 7.59 -10.50 -3.65
N LEU A 40 8.53 -9.56 -3.57
CA LEU A 40 8.48 -8.30 -4.31
C LEU A 40 9.67 -8.04 -5.24
N VAL A 41 10.54 -9.03 -5.49
CA VAL A 41 11.70 -8.88 -6.39
C VAL A 41 12.63 -7.72 -6.03
N SER A 42 13.79 -8.08 -5.53
CA SER A 42 14.94 -7.24 -5.18
C SER A 42 14.63 -5.84 -4.60
N SER A 43 15.24 -5.53 -3.48
CA SER A 43 15.24 -4.21 -2.84
C SER A 43 15.58 -3.05 -3.79
N ASN A 44 16.23 -3.35 -4.93
CA ASN A 44 16.63 -2.37 -5.93
C ASN A 44 15.46 -1.72 -6.70
N CYS A 45 14.32 -2.40 -6.83
CA CYS A 45 13.13 -1.83 -7.47
C CYS A 45 12.15 -1.24 -6.45
N PHE A 46 12.02 -1.89 -5.29
CA PHE A 46 11.01 -1.56 -4.29
C PHE A 46 11.29 -0.24 -3.55
N ASN A 47 12.51 -0.07 -3.02
CA ASN A 47 12.87 1.14 -2.27
C ASN A 47 12.78 2.42 -3.10
N PRO A 48 13.27 2.46 -4.36
CA PRO A 48 13.06 3.62 -5.23
C PRO A 48 11.59 3.88 -5.55
N MET A 49 10.75 2.84 -5.70
CA MET A 49 9.30 3.01 -5.90
C MET A 49 8.65 3.71 -4.71
N MET A 50 8.92 3.24 -3.48
CA MET A 50 8.38 3.86 -2.27
C MET A 50 8.88 5.27 -2.07
N ARG A 51 10.15 5.54 -2.39
CA ARG A 51 10.71 6.90 -2.35
C ARG A 51 9.99 7.83 -3.32
N ALA A 52 9.78 7.40 -4.57
CA ALA A 52 9.06 8.18 -5.57
C ALA A 52 7.64 8.53 -5.10
N LEU A 53 6.93 7.56 -4.48
CA LEU A 53 5.61 7.81 -3.87
C LEU A 53 5.69 8.91 -2.80
N LEU A 54 6.62 8.80 -1.85
CA LEU A 54 6.73 9.72 -0.72
C LEU A 54 7.17 11.12 -1.14
N GLU A 55 7.97 11.24 -2.18
CA GLU A 55 8.39 12.51 -2.80
C GLU A 55 7.29 13.13 -3.67
N GLY A 56 6.22 12.38 -3.94
CA GLY A 56 5.10 12.81 -4.79
C GLY A 56 5.40 12.75 -6.27
N ASN A 57 6.45 12.05 -6.68
CA ASN A 57 6.74 11.76 -8.07
C ASN A 57 5.93 10.54 -8.52
N ILE A 58 4.64 10.79 -8.82
CA ILE A 58 3.67 9.72 -9.09
C ILE A 58 3.92 9.05 -10.45
N GLU A 59 4.48 9.76 -11.43
CA GLU A 59 4.87 9.19 -12.72
C GLU A 59 5.98 8.13 -12.54
N GLU A 60 7.01 8.45 -11.76
CA GLU A 60 8.09 7.51 -11.46
C GLU A 60 7.60 6.35 -10.57
N PHE A 61 6.69 6.62 -9.63
CA PHE A 61 6.02 5.59 -8.86
C PHE A 61 5.25 4.62 -9.76
N GLU A 62 4.44 5.11 -10.72
CA GLU A 62 3.72 4.29 -11.70
C GLU A 62 4.69 3.41 -12.50
N ARG A 63 5.76 4.01 -13.04
CA ARG A 63 6.74 3.30 -13.84
C ARG A 63 7.39 2.14 -13.05
N ARG A 64 7.83 2.41 -11.83
CA ARG A 64 8.46 1.39 -10.98
C ARG A 64 7.47 0.33 -10.50
N LEU A 65 6.25 0.72 -10.21
CA LEU A 65 5.18 -0.23 -9.86
C LEU A 65 4.93 -1.17 -11.06
N GLN A 66 4.88 -0.62 -12.27
CA GLN A 66 4.77 -1.40 -13.51
C GLN A 66 5.93 -2.39 -13.66
N ASP A 67 7.18 -1.96 -13.41
CA ASP A 67 8.34 -2.82 -13.48
C ASP A 67 8.26 -4.00 -12.49
N ILE A 68 7.82 -3.76 -11.26
CA ILE A 68 7.62 -4.80 -10.24
C ILE A 68 6.62 -5.85 -10.73
N PHE A 69 5.51 -5.43 -11.33
CA PHE A 69 4.51 -6.37 -11.85
C PHE A 69 5.01 -7.13 -13.10
N LEU A 70 5.83 -6.52 -13.95
CA LEU A 70 6.39 -7.17 -15.14
C LEU A 70 7.42 -8.25 -14.78
N ILE A 71 8.33 -7.96 -13.86
CA ILE A 71 9.42 -8.85 -13.47
C ILE A 71 8.89 -10.09 -12.76
N ASN A 72 7.82 -9.97 -11.98
CA ASN A 72 7.32 -11.05 -11.16
C ASN A 72 6.46 -12.04 -11.96
N THR A 73 7.08 -13.09 -12.50
CA THR A 73 6.42 -14.14 -13.29
C THR A 73 5.38 -14.95 -12.52
N SER A 74 5.43 -14.96 -11.19
CA SER A 74 4.50 -15.72 -10.32
C SER A 74 3.08 -15.13 -10.25
N PHE A 75 2.84 -13.94 -10.85
CA PHE A 75 1.52 -13.29 -10.83
C PHE A 75 0.56 -13.76 -11.93
N HIS A 76 0.78 -14.92 -12.55
CA HIS A 76 -0.15 -15.47 -13.55
C HIS A 76 -1.56 -15.74 -13.00
N ASP A 77 -1.70 -15.90 -11.68
CA ASP A 77 -2.98 -16.15 -11.00
C ASP A 77 -3.63 -14.90 -10.38
N LEU A 78 -3.14 -13.69 -10.70
CA LEU A 78 -3.74 -12.44 -10.23
C LEU A 78 -5.15 -12.24 -10.83
N LYS A 79 -6.13 -12.92 -10.26
CA LYS A 79 -7.53 -12.77 -10.61
C LYS A 79 -8.27 -12.02 -9.51
N GLY A 80 -8.84 -10.88 -9.89
CA GLY A 80 -9.71 -10.09 -9.02
C GLY A 80 -8.99 -9.02 -8.19
N GLU A 81 -9.76 -8.02 -7.82
CA GLU A 81 -9.33 -6.80 -7.13
C GLU A 81 -8.68 -7.08 -5.77
N LYS A 82 -9.22 -8.06 -5.04
CA LYS A 82 -8.71 -8.42 -3.70
C LYS A 82 -7.24 -8.84 -3.70
N VAL A 83 -6.74 -9.46 -4.76
CA VAL A 83 -5.35 -9.91 -4.84
C VAL A 83 -4.42 -8.71 -4.99
N TYR A 84 -4.74 -7.78 -5.90
CA TYR A 84 -3.97 -6.54 -6.07
C TYR A 84 -3.99 -5.69 -4.80
N HIS A 85 -5.16 -5.58 -4.18
CA HIS A 85 -5.33 -4.89 -2.90
C HIS A 85 -4.43 -5.47 -1.81
N SER A 86 -4.46 -6.79 -1.59
CA SER A 86 -3.65 -7.45 -0.56
C SER A 86 -2.15 -7.30 -0.83
N LEU A 87 -1.73 -7.41 -2.09
CA LEU A 87 -0.35 -7.24 -2.49
C LEU A 87 0.11 -5.79 -2.22
N PHE A 88 -0.69 -4.82 -2.65
CA PHE A 88 -0.36 -3.41 -2.46
C PHE A 88 -0.31 -3.02 -0.98
N LEU A 89 -1.24 -3.53 -0.18
CA LEU A 89 -1.19 -3.35 1.28
C LEU A 89 0.09 -3.92 1.89
N GLY A 90 0.50 -5.11 1.46
CA GLY A 90 1.78 -5.69 1.88
C GLY A 90 2.97 -4.77 1.59
N MET A 91 2.95 -4.11 0.43
CA MET A 91 3.95 -3.10 0.08
C MET A 91 3.88 -1.87 1.00
N LEU A 92 2.69 -1.36 1.30
CA LEU A 92 2.52 -0.17 2.15
C LEU A 92 2.92 -0.41 3.61
N ILE A 93 2.83 -1.64 4.12
CA ILE A 93 3.28 -1.98 5.49
C ILE A 93 4.75 -1.61 5.73
N TRP A 94 5.57 -1.56 4.66
CA TRP A 94 6.95 -1.08 4.75
C TRP A 94 7.07 0.35 5.31
N LEU A 95 6.05 1.18 5.09
CA LEU A 95 6.02 2.58 5.50
C LEU A 95 5.51 2.80 6.93
N ARG A 96 5.13 1.75 7.66
CA ARG A 96 4.48 1.82 8.98
C ARG A 96 5.29 2.55 10.07
N ASP A 97 6.60 2.68 9.90
CA ASP A 97 7.45 3.40 10.85
C ASP A 97 7.26 4.93 10.75
N ASN A 98 6.73 5.42 9.63
CA ASN A 98 6.46 6.83 9.36
C ASN A 98 4.99 7.13 9.06
N TYR A 99 4.19 6.09 8.79
CA TYR A 99 2.79 6.21 8.40
C TYR A 99 1.91 5.18 9.11
N GLU A 100 0.76 5.62 9.57
CA GLU A 100 -0.33 4.72 9.93
C GLU A 100 -0.95 4.18 8.64
N VAL A 101 -0.78 2.88 8.37
CA VAL A 101 -1.37 2.22 7.21
C VAL A 101 -2.76 1.74 7.56
N LYS A 102 -3.78 2.26 6.88
CA LYS A 102 -5.18 1.86 7.02
C LYS A 102 -5.67 1.18 5.76
N SER A 103 -6.44 0.12 5.93
CA SER A 103 -7.07 -0.61 4.84
C SER A 103 -8.56 -0.76 5.12
N ASN A 104 -9.34 -0.72 4.05
CA ASN A 104 -10.79 -0.95 4.12
C ASN A 104 -11.50 -0.13 5.20
N GLY A 105 -11.02 1.10 5.44
CA GLY A 105 -11.60 1.97 6.45
C GLY A 105 -12.99 2.44 6.07
N GLU A 106 -13.98 2.13 6.92
CA GLU A 106 -15.31 2.69 6.79
C GLU A 106 -15.32 4.15 7.25
N ARG A 107 -15.87 5.04 6.42
CA ARG A 107 -16.20 6.41 6.77
C ARG A 107 -17.66 6.70 6.42
N ARG A 108 -18.19 7.82 6.91
CA ARG A 108 -19.60 8.23 6.71
C ARG A 108 -20.11 8.14 5.27
N HIS A 109 -19.20 8.16 4.27
CA HIS A 109 -19.55 8.21 2.84
C HIS A 109 -19.01 7.03 2.02
N GLY A 110 -18.52 5.95 2.67
CA GLY A 110 -18.04 4.74 1.98
C GLY A 110 -16.70 4.22 2.49
N ARG A 111 -16.13 3.30 1.73
CA ARG A 111 -14.95 2.52 2.11
C ARG A 111 -13.85 2.77 1.08
N TYR A 112 -12.68 3.25 1.52
CA TYR A 112 -11.47 3.34 0.70
C TYR A 112 -10.66 2.06 0.79
N ASP A 113 -9.87 1.75 -0.24
CA ASP A 113 -9.07 0.53 -0.25
C ASP A 113 -7.83 0.65 0.64
N ALA A 114 -7.06 1.73 0.52
CA ALA A 114 -5.90 1.96 1.37
C ALA A 114 -5.67 3.45 1.66
N MET A 115 -5.06 3.73 2.81
CA MET A 115 -4.69 5.08 3.22
C MET A 115 -3.36 5.04 3.98
N LEU A 116 -2.48 5.98 3.65
CA LEU A 116 -1.29 6.32 4.42
C LEU A 116 -1.53 7.64 5.15
N ASN A 117 -1.68 7.57 6.47
CA ASN A 117 -1.81 8.73 7.34
C ASN A 117 -0.45 8.99 7.99
N PRO A 118 0.23 10.12 7.70
CA PRO A 118 1.56 10.37 8.22
C PRO A 118 1.54 10.53 9.75
N LEU A 119 2.54 10.00 10.41
CA LEU A 119 2.76 10.22 11.85
C LEU A 119 3.27 11.65 12.10
N ASP A 120 4.06 12.18 11.18
CA ASP A 120 4.49 13.56 11.13
C ASP A 120 3.60 14.32 10.13
N LYS A 121 2.84 15.29 10.63
CA LYS A 121 1.85 16.06 9.85
C LYS A 121 2.44 16.94 8.74
N ILE A 122 3.76 17.18 8.75
CA ILE A 122 4.47 17.89 7.67
C ILE A 122 4.52 17.05 6.40
N LYS A 123 4.51 15.71 6.55
CA LYS A 123 4.53 14.77 5.43
C LYS A 123 3.15 14.66 4.77
N PRO A 124 3.09 14.37 3.46
CA PRO A 124 1.84 14.20 2.77
C PRO A 124 1.12 12.92 3.19
N ALA A 125 -0.21 12.93 3.13
CA ALA A 125 -1.04 11.73 3.20
C ALA A 125 -1.36 11.20 1.80
N PHE A 126 -1.71 9.92 1.72
CA PHE A 126 -2.08 9.27 0.46
C PHE A 126 -3.37 8.47 0.67
N VAL A 127 -4.30 8.61 -0.26
CA VAL A 127 -5.54 7.83 -0.31
C VAL A 127 -5.58 7.08 -1.62
N PHE A 128 -5.77 5.77 -1.55
CA PHE A 128 -5.76 4.87 -2.71
C PHE A 128 -7.12 4.22 -2.91
N GLU A 129 -7.48 4.09 -4.19
CA GLU A 129 -8.61 3.29 -4.65
C GLU A 129 -8.14 2.45 -5.83
N PHE A 130 -8.57 1.19 -5.86
CA PHE A 130 -8.14 0.21 -6.87
C PHE A 130 -9.29 -0.19 -7.77
N LYS A 131 -8.99 -0.44 -9.03
CA LYS A 131 -9.93 -1.03 -9.99
C LYS A 131 -9.22 -2.07 -10.84
N VAL A 132 -9.96 -3.09 -11.25
CA VAL A 132 -9.47 -4.07 -12.22
C VAL A 132 -10.13 -3.79 -13.57
N SER A 133 -9.31 -3.63 -14.59
CA SER A 133 -9.79 -3.48 -15.96
C SER A 133 -9.96 -4.83 -16.65
N LYS A 134 -10.97 -4.96 -17.50
CA LYS A 134 -11.14 -6.13 -18.36
C LYS A 134 -10.14 -6.14 -19.53
N THR A 135 -9.69 -4.96 -19.98
CA THR A 135 -8.80 -4.78 -21.13
C THR A 135 -7.66 -3.82 -20.81
N ILE A 136 -6.55 -3.92 -21.53
CA ILE A 136 -5.42 -2.98 -21.41
C ILE A 136 -5.86 -1.56 -21.80
N LYS A 137 -6.64 -1.42 -22.86
CA LYS A 137 -7.16 -0.12 -23.31
C LYS A 137 -8.04 0.58 -22.28
N GLY A 138 -8.73 -0.18 -21.42
CA GLY A 138 -9.60 0.34 -20.37
C GLY A 138 -8.88 0.74 -19.08
N LEU A 139 -7.57 0.54 -18.97
CA LEU A 139 -6.81 0.85 -17.75
C LEU A 139 -6.91 2.33 -17.35
N THR A 140 -6.72 3.23 -18.30
CA THR A 140 -6.77 4.68 -18.06
C THR A 140 -8.14 5.07 -17.49
N THR A 141 -9.22 4.66 -18.16
CA THR A 141 -10.59 4.93 -17.71
C THR A 141 -10.85 4.39 -16.31
N LYS A 142 -10.37 3.16 -16.01
CA LYS A 142 -10.53 2.56 -14.68
C LYS A 142 -9.74 3.27 -13.59
N ALA A 143 -8.56 3.78 -13.90
CA ALA A 143 -7.80 4.61 -12.96
C ALA A 143 -8.49 5.96 -12.70
N GLU A 144 -9.10 6.56 -13.72
CA GLU A 144 -9.91 7.78 -13.60
C GLU A 144 -11.18 7.54 -12.79
N GLU A 145 -11.88 6.41 -12.99
CA GLU A 145 -13.04 6.02 -12.17
C GLU A 145 -12.63 5.84 -10.69
N ALA A 146 -11.48 5.20 -10.41
CA ALA A 146 -10.97 5.07 -9.06
C ALA A 146 -10.69 6.43 -8.41
N LEU A 147 -10.03 7.33 -9.12
CA LEU A 147 -9.76 8.69 -8.65
C LEU A 147 -11.06 9.47 -8.39
N ALA A 148 -12.03 9.38 -9.29
CA ALA A 148 -13.34 10.01 -9.15
C ALA A 148 -14.09 9.50 -7.91
N GLN A 149 -14.00 8.20 -7.60
CA GLN A 149 -14.60 7.61 -6.40
C GLN A 149 -14.02 8.20 -5.11
N ILE A 150 -12.70 8.40 -5.02
CA ILE A 150 -12.07 9.05 -3.86
C ILE A 150 -12.65 10.45 -3.63
N LYS A 151 -12.84 11.22 -4.72
CA LYS A 151 -13.36 12.59 -4.70
C LYS A 151 -14.82 12.62 -4.27
N GLU A 152 -15.66 11.82 -4.92
CA GLU A 152 -17.09 11.73 -4.64
C GLU A 152 -17.36 11.35 -3.17
N LYS A 153 -16.64 10.36 -2.66
CA LYS A 153 -16.80 9.85 -1.30
C LYS A 153 -16.05 10.67 -0.24
N LYS A 154 -15.28 11.70 -0.63
CA LYS A 154 -14.51 12.58 0.27
C LYS A 154 -13.68 11.82 1.30
N TYR A 155 -12.99 10.77 0.88
CA TYR A 155 -12.21 9.91 1.78
C TYR A 155 -11.09 10.66 2.52
N ASP A 156 -10.61 11.76 1.98
CA ASP A 156 -9.57 12.62 2.52
C ASP A 156 -10.06 13.70 3.50
N ALA A 157 -11.37 13.94 3.63
CA ALA A 157 -11.90 15.05 4.44
C ALA A 157 -11.34 15.07 5.87
N GLY A 158 -11.34 13.94 6.57
CA GLY A 158 -10.80 13.89 7.93
C GLY A 158 -9.27 13.93 8.04
N LEU A 159 -8.51 13.97 6.95
CA LEU A 159 -7.06 14.19 6.97
C LEU A 159 -6.77 15.68 7.08
N LYS A 160 -7.50 16.51 6.35
CA LYS A 160 -7.39 17.97 6.41
C LYS A 160 -7.80 18.50 7.80
N GLU A 161 -8.85 17.94 8.40
CA GLU A 161 -9.28 18.27 9.77
C GLU A 161 -8.19 17.97 10.81
N LYS A 162 -7.33 16.97 10.54
CA LYS A 162 -6.18 16.63 11.38
C LYS A 162 -4.95 17.53 11.16
N GLY A 163 -5.05 18.51 10.27
CA GLY A 163 -3.99 19.47 9.97
C GLY A 163 -2.96 18.98 8.96
N ILE A 164 -3.30 17.96 8.13
CA ILE A 164 -2.44 17.53 7.04
C ILE A 164 -2.71 18.42 5.83
N SER A 165 -1.69 19.18 5.41
CA SER A 165 -1.82 20.18 4.36
C SER A 165 -1.83 19.62 2.95
N LYS A 166 -1.21 18.45 2.71
CA LYS A 166 -1.05 17.87 1.39
C LYS A 166 -1.56 16.43 1.36
N VAL A 167 -2.55 16.18 0.52
CA VAL A 167 -3.13 14.84 0.36
C VAL A 167 -3.10 14.44 -1.10
N TYR A 168 -2.46 13.31 -1.39
CA TYR A 168 -2.51 12.69 -2.71
C TYR A 168 -3.70 11.73 -2.80
N ARG A 169 -4.60 11.96 -3.73
CA ARG A 169 -5.67 11.05 -4.14
C ARG A 169 -5.15 10.25 -5.32
N ILE A 170 -5.09 8.93 -5.21
CA ILE A 170 -4.45 8.06 -6.19
C ILE A 170 -5.40 6.94 -6.58
N GLY A 171 -5.85 6.96 -7.83
CA GLY A 171 -6.59 5.87 -8.46
C GLY A 171 -5.64 4.95 -9.21
N ILE A 172 -5.67 3.65 -8.92
CA ILE A 172 -4.81 2.66 -9.56
C ILE A 172 -5.67 1.60 -10.24
N ALA A 173 -5.41 1.35 -11.53
CA ALA A 173 -6.05 0.28 -12.27
C ALA A 173 -5.07 -0.80 -12.66
N PHE A 174 -5.52 -2.06 -12.59
CA PHE A 174 -4.73 -3.24 -12.90
C PHE A 174 -5.37 -4.07 -14.00
N LYS A 175 -4.52 -4.70 -14.86
CA LYS A 175 -4.91 -5.75 -15.79
C LYS A 175 -3.76 -6.72 -15.99
N GLY A 176 -3.80 -7.89 -15.32
CA GLY A 176 -2.66 -8.79 -15.25
C GLY A 176 -1.43 -8.06 -14.71
N LYS A 177 -0.36 -7.98 -15.50
CA LYS A 177 0.87 -7.27 -15.12
C LYS A 177 0.83 -5.77 -15.43
N ASN A 178 -0.19 -5.26 -16.10
CA ASN A 178 -0.25 -3.86 -16.51
C ASN A 178 -0.92 -3.02 -15.43
N VAL A 179 -0.33 -1.85 -15.17
CA VAL A 179 -0.77 -0.88 -14.17
C VAL A 179 -0.98 0.48 -14.83
N LYS A 180 -1.97 1.23 -14.37
CA LYS A 180 -2.14 2.64 -14.68
C LYS A 180 -2.51 3.40 -13.43
N VAL A 181 -1.87 4.56 -13.24
CA VAL A 181 -2.11 5.44 -12.10
C VAL A 181 -2.66 6.77 -12.59
N LYS A 182 -3.66 7.29 -11.89
CA LYS A 182 -4.15 8.68 -12.01
C LYS A 182 -4.17 9.29 -10.63
N TYR A 183 -3.83 10.59 -10.53
CA TYR A 183 -3.76 11.24 -9.24
C TYR A 183 -4.18 12.70 -9.29
N GLU A 184 -4.46 13.22 -8.11
CA GLU A 184 -4.73 14.65 -7.85
C GLU A 184 -4.20 14.99 -6.46
N ILE A 185 -3.76 16.23 -6.29
CA ILE A 185 -3.35 16.78 -5.00
C ILE A 185 -4.51 17.64 -4.47
N ALA A 186 -4.91 17.39 -3.21
CA ALA A 186 -6.02 18.06 -2.54
C ALA A 186 -5.56 18.92 -1.37
#